data_75f43f6029af712cf0acea482eeea079
#
_entry.id   75f43f6029af712cf0acea482eeea079
#
_cell.length_a   1.000
_cell.length_b   1.000
_cell.length_c   1.000
_cell.angle_alpha   90.00
_cell.angle_beta   90.00
_cell.angle_gamma   90.00
#
_symmetry.space_group_name_H-M   'P 1'
#
loop_
_entity.id
_entity.type
_entity.pdbx_description
1 polymer ?
#
loop_
_entity_poly.entity_id
_entity_poly.type
_entity_poly.pdbx_seq_one_letter_code
_entity_poly.pdbx_strand_id
1 'polypeptide(L)'
;MSLEVNIRKSFSSFTLDVAFEAGDETLGFLGASGCGKSLTMRCIAGIETPDEGRIVVNDRVFFDSERKINLTPQQRKTALLFQSYMLFPNLTVAENVAAGIGREASKADRDALVAAELKRFGLEGFDRRYPAQLSGGQQQRVARSRTSIRTCWTRPARWAGATRRYSSS
;
A
#
# COMPACT_ATOMS: atom_id res chain seq x y z
N MET A 1 1.35 15.66 5.65
CA MET A 1 0.45 14.97 4.69
C MET A 1 -0.96 15.39 5.02
N SER A 2 -1.81 15.72 4.05
CA SER A 2 -3.21 16.04 4.29
C SER A 2 -4.09 15.06 3.53
N LEU A 3 -5.17 14.62 4.14
CA LEU A 3 -6.19 13.75 3.54
C LEU A 3 -7.55 14.33 3.87
N GLU A 4 -8.33 14.65 2.86
CA GLU A 4 -9.72 15.05 2.96
C GLU A 4 -10.57 14.02 2.23
N VAL A 5 -11.56 13.47 2.91
CA VAL A 5 -12.49 12.49 2.37
C VAL A 5 -13.91 12.92 2.71
N ASN A 6 -14.73 13.04 1.68
CA ASN A 6 -16.18 13.25 1.81
C ASN A 6 -16.81 12.47 0.65
N ILE A 7 -17.26 11.26 0.91
CA ILE A 7 -17.75 10.35 -0.13
C ILE A 7 -19.01 9.60 0.28
N ARG A 8 -19.83 9.29 -0.71
CA ARG A 8 -21.00 8.44 -0.58
C ARG A 8 -20.95 7.31 -1.61
N LYS A 9 -21.30 6.09 -1.18
CA LYS A 9 -21.44 4.95 -2.06
C LYS A 9 -22.59 4.05 -1.59
N SER A 10 -23.54 3.82 -2.48
CA SER A 10 -24.74 3.04 -2.18
C SER A 10 -24.65 1.64 -2.78
N PHE A 11 -25.06 0.67 -2.00
CA PHE A 11 -25.30 -0.73 -2.41
C PHE A 11 -26.76 -1.07 -2.12
N SER A 12 -27.24 -2.19 -2.62
CA SER A 12 -28.63 -2.62 -2.43
C SER A 12 -29.06 -2.72 -0.96
N SER A 13 -28.15 -3.03 -0.05
CA SER A 13 -28.43 -3.25 1.38
C SER A 13 -27.66 -2.34 2.33
N PHE A 14 -26.78 -1.49 1.82
CA PHE A 14 -25.89 -0.67 2.64
C PHE A 14 -25.48 0.60 1.89
N THR A 15 -25.42 1.72 2.60
CA THR A 15 -24.85 2.96 2.08
C THR A 15 -23.66 3.37 2.94
N LEU A 16 -22.50 3.50 2.30
CA LEU A 16 -21.36 4.17 2.90
C LEU A 16 -21.58 5.69 2.76
N ASP A 17 -21.53 6.41 3.86
CA ASP A 17 -21.53 7.87 3.91
C ASP A 17 -20.48 8.28 4.93
N VAL A 18 -19.38 8.88 4.47
CA VAL A 18 -18.23 9.14 5.33
C VAL A 18 -17.54 10.44 4.97
N ALA A 19 -17.31 11.27 5.99
CA ALA A 19 -16.57 12.51 5.88
C ALA A 19 -15.56 12.62 7.03
N PHE A 20 -14.30 12.89 6.70
CA PHE A 20 -13.23 13.15 7.67
C PHE A 20 -12.03 13.84 7.02
N GLU A 21 -11.23 14.47 7.87
CA GLU A 21 -9.93 15.02 7.51
C GLU A 21 -8.85 14.39 8.39
N ALA A 22 -7.65 14.23 7.85
CA ALA A 22 -6.49 13.79 8.59
C ALA A 22 -5.23 14.52 8.12
N GLY A 23 -4.37 14.83 9.06
CA GLY A 23 -3.08 15.48 8.82
C GLY A 23 -1.93 14.50 8.65
N ASP A 24 -0.84 14.75 9.36
CA ASP A 24 0.39 13.93 9.32
C ASP A 24 0.41 12.84 10.42
N GLU A 25 -0.72 12.65 11.08
CA GLU A 25 -0.93 11.64 12.11
C GLU A 25 -1.32 10.27 11.54
N THR A 26 -1.32 9.26 12.40
CA THR A 26 -1.89 7.94 12.11
C THR A 26 -3.39 7.95 12.41
N LEU A 27 -4.23 7.80 11.39
CA LEU A 27 -5.67 7.68 11.54
C LEU A 27 -6.09 6.21 11.71
N GLY A 28 -6.85 5.91 12.75
CA GLY A 28 -7.45 4.60 13.01
C GLY A 28 -8.95 4.58 12.81
N PHE A 29 -9.46 3.62 12.02
CA PHE A 29 -10.90 3.39 11.87
C PHE A 29 -11.37 2.32 12.87
N LEU A 30 -12.24 2.72 13.79
CA LEU A 30 -12.90 1.82 14.74
C LEU A 30 -14.37 1.64 14.39
N GLY A 31 -14.93 0.47 14.64
CA GLY A 31 -16.35 0.18 14.39
C GLY A 31 -16.61 -1.30 14.14
N ALA A 32 -17.88 -1.68 14.16
CA ALA A 32 -18.34 -3.05 13.94
C ALA A 32 -17.89 -3.64 12.60
N SER A 33 -17.90 -4.97 12.48
CA SER A 33 -17.67 -5.62 11.18
C SER A 33 -18.78 -5.21 10.20
N GLY A 34 -18.38 -4.91 8.96
CA GLY A 34 -19.34 -4.48 7.91
C GLY A 34 -19.67 -2.98 7.88
N CYS A 35 -19.22 -2.15 8.82
CA CYS A 35 -19.55 -0.71 8.85
C CYS A 35 -18.83 0.14 7.76
N GLY A 36 -18.16 -0.49 6.79
CA GLY A 36 -17.57 0.23 5.65
C GLY A 36 -16.08 0.59 5.75
N LYS A 37 -15.36 0.29 6.85
CA LYS A 37 -13.93 0.65 7.01
C LYS A 37 -13.06 0.23 5.84
N SER A 38 -13.13 -1.03 5.44
CA SER A 38 -12.35 -1.56 4.31
C SER A 38 -12.79 -0.96 2.98
N LEU A 39 -14.06 -0.62 2.85
CA LEU A 39 -14.61 0.01 1.66
C LEU A 39 -14.10 1.45 1.52
N THR A 40 -14.08 2.22 2.61
CA THR A 40 -13.48 3.56 2.64
C THR A 40 -12.02 3.53 2.16
N MET A 41 -11.23 2.59 2.69
CA MET A 41 -9.82 2.43 2.28
C MET A 41 -9.69 2.06 0.80
N ARG A 42 -10.60 1.21 0.26
CA ARG A 42 -10.62 0.88 -1.18
C ARG A 42 -11.00 2.08 -2.03
N CYS A 43 -11.94 2.92 -1.58
CA CYS A 43 -12.30 4.17 -2.26
C CYS A 43 -11.11 5.14 -2.31
N ILE A 44 -10.40 5.33 -1.20
CA ILE A 44 -9.20 6.18 -1.16
C ILE A 44 -8.10 5.65 -2.09
N ALA A 45 -7.90 4.33 -2.14
CA ALA A 45 -6.92 3.69 -3.01
C ALA A 45 -7.31 3.66 -4.50
N GLY A 46 -8.58 3.97 -4.84
CA GLY A 46 -9.10 3.96 -6.21
C GLY A 46 -9.45 2.56 -6.73
N ILE A 47 -9.55 1.57 -5.87
CA ILE A 47 -10.00 0.21 -6.22
C ILE A 47 -11.52 0.16 -6.33
N GLU A 48 -12.19 0.97 -5.53
CA GLU A 48 -13.63 1.21 -5.56
C GLU A 48 -13.89 2.65 -5.94
N THR A 49 -14.90 2.92 -6.74
CA THR A 49 -15.30 4.27 -7.12
C THR A 49 -16.50 4.69 -6.28
N PRO A 50 -16.43 5.78 -5.52
CA PRO A 50 -17.60 6.37 -4.87
C PRO A 50 -18.65 6.81 -5.90
N ASP A 51 -19.92 6.88 -5.51
CA ASP A 51 -20.98 7.40 -6.37
C ASP A 51 -20.95 8.92 -6.37
N GLU A 52 -20.70 9.53 -5.19
CA GLU A 52 -20.69 10.98 -5.00
C GLU A 52 -19.55 11.40 -4.07
N GLY A 53 -19.17 12.68 -4.16
CA GLY A 53 -18.28 13.33 -3.22
C GLY A 53 -16.88 13.59 -3.75
N ARG A 54 -15.93 13.73 -2.83
CA ARG A 54 -14.56 14.17 -3.13
C ARG A 54 -13.52 13.49 -2.25
N ILE A 55 -12.35 13.20 -2.83
CA ILE A 55 -11.16 12.73 -2.11
C ILE A 55 -9.97 13.58 -2.54
N VAL A 56 -9.29 14.20 -1.58
CA VAL A 56 -8.08 15.00 -1.80
C VAL A 56 -6.95 14.49 -0.92
N VAL A 57 -5.75 14.38 -1.49
CA VAL A 57 -4.54 13.98 -0.78
C VAL A 57 -3.41 14.93 -1.15
N ASN A 58 -2.86 15.66 -0.17
CA ASN A 58 -1.81 16.67 -0.39
C ASN A 58 -2.17 17.64 -1.53
N ASP A 59 -3.31 18.29 -1.43
CA ASP A 59 -3.88 19.25 -2.40
C ASP A 59 -4.17 18.65 -3.79
N ARG A 60 -3.94 17.36 -3.97
CA ARG A 60 -4.23 16.65 -5.21
C ARG A 60 -5.58 15.95 -5.14
N VAL A 61 -6.47 16.30 -6.05
CA VAL A 61 -7.78 15.66 -6.17
C VAL A 61 -7.61 14.26 -6.74
N PHE A 62 -8.02 13.25 -5.99
CA PHE A 62 -8.03 11.84 -6.40
C PHE A 62 -9.36 11.43 -7.03
N PHE A 63 -10.44 11.95 -6.45
CA PHE A 63 -11.79 11.73 -6.90
C PHE A 63 -12.62 13.01 -6.68
N ASP A 64 -13.47 13.34 -7.64
CA ASP A 64 -14.43 14.44 -7.55
C ASP A 64 -15.57 14.13 -8.51
N SER A 65 -16.76 13.86 -7.98
CA SER A 65 -17.94 13.47 -8.78
C SER A 65 -18.48 14.63 -9.63
N GLU A 66 -18.41 15.87 -9.13
CA GLU A 66 -18.89 17.06 -9.83
C GLU A 66 -17.98 17.42 -11.01
N ARG A 67 -16.66 17.34 -10.78
CA ARG A 67 -15.64 17.64 -11.80
C ARG A 67 -15.32 16.44 -12.69
N LYS A 68 -15.95 15.29 -12.49
CA LYS A 68 -15.70 14.05 -13.20
C LYS A 68 -14.23 13.61 -13.15
N ILE A 69 -13.56 13.84 -12.04
CA ILE A 69 -12.17 13.43 -11.80
C ILE A 69 -12.20 12.07 -11.09
N ASN A 70 -11.51 11.06 -11.64
CA ASN A 70 -11.31 9.78 -10.99
C ASN A 70 -9.94 9.22 -11.38
N LEU A 71 -8.94 9.45 -10.54
CA LEU A 71 -7.60 8.93 -10.76
C LEU A 71 -7.57 7.41 -10.55
N THR A 72 -6.92 6.71 -11.47
CA THR A 72 -6.68 5.27 -11.33
C THR A 72 -5.79 4.97 -10.12
N PRO A 73 -5.81 3.74 -9.55
CA PRO A 73 -4.95 3.35 -8.43
C PRO A 73 -3.47 3.65 -8.69
N GLN A 74 -3.01 3.44 -9.93
CA GLN A 74 -1.64 3.70 -10.34
C GLN A 74 -1.29 5.20 -10.31
N GLN A 75 -2.23 6.05 -10.73
CA GLN A 75 -2.05 7.50 -10.71
C GLN A 75 -2.07 8.06 -9.28
N ARG A 76 -2.83 7.45 -8.36
CA ARG A 76 -2.90 7.89 -6.95
C ARG A 76 -1.58 7.66 -6.21
N LYS A 77 -0.76 6.70 -6.64
CA LYS A 77 0.51 6.33 -6.00
C LYS A 77 0.38 6.06 -4.49
N THR A 78 -0.77 5.51 -4.09
CA THR A 78 -1.05 5.07 -2.72
C THR A 78 -0.81 3.57 -2.60
N ALA A 79 -0.46 3.10 -1.39
CA ALA A 79 -0.33 1.70 -1.10
C ALA A 79 -1.47 1.24 -0.19
N LEU A 80 -2.20 0.20 -0.59
CA LEU A 80 -3.22 -0.44 0.24
C LEU A 80 -2.74 -1.84 0.64
N LEU A 81 -2.68 -2.07 1.96
CA LEU A 81 -2.41 -3.39 2.50
C LEU A 81 -3.73 -4.08 2.82
N PHE A 82 -4.03 -5.14 2.10
CA PHE A 82 -5.25 -5.94 2.33
C PHE A 82 -5.11 -6.82 3.56
N GLN A 83 -6.23 -7.09 4.21
CA GLN A 83 -6.31 -7.96 5.39
C GLN A 83 -5.90 -9.42 5.07
N SER A 84 -6.13 -9.88 3.84
CA SER A 84 -5.71 -11.18 3.32
C SER A 84 -4.25 -11.21 2.83
N TYR A 85 -3.49 -10.15 3.07
CA TYR A 85 -2.09 -9.95 2.67
C TYR A 85 -1.82 -10.03 1.14
N MET A 86 -2.73 -10.60 0.36
CA MET A 86 -2.69 -10.78 -1.11
C MET A 86 -1.28 -11.14 -1.63
N LEU A 87 -0.63 -12.09 -0.97
CA LEU A 87 0.61 -12.66 -1.47
C LEU A 87 0.29 -13.52 -2.69
N PHE A 88 1.18 -13.52 -3.66
CA PHE A 88 1.10 -14.42 -4.80
C PHE A 88 1.43 -15.83 -4.32
N PRO A 89 0.48 -16.79 -4.32
CA PRO A 89 0.67 -18.09 -3.70
C PRO A 89 1.74 -18.94 -4.38
N ASN A 90 1.94 -18.72 -5.68
CA ASN A 90 2.88 -19.46 -6.52
C ASN A 90 4.28 -18.82 -6.61
N LEU A 91 4.49 -17.71 -5.89
CA LEU A 91 5.78 -17.04 -5.80
C LEU A 91 6.40 -17.26 -4.41
N THR A 92 7.70 -17.39 -4.38
CA THR A 92 8.47 -17.42 -3.13
C THR A 92 8.38 -16.09 -2.38
N VAL A 93 8.87 -16.04 -1.16
CA VAL A 93 8.96 -14.81 -0.36
C VAL A 93 9.78 -13.75 -1.09
N ALA A 94 10.95 -14.10 -1.60
CA ALA A 94 11.82 -13.18 -2.35
C ALA A 94 11.11 -12.63 -3.59
N GLU A 95 10.44 -13.48 -4.36
CA GLU A 95 9.68 -13.08 -5.56
C GLU A 95 8.47 -12.23 -5.21
N ASN A 96 7.76 -12.52 -4.12
CA ASN A 96 6.67 -11.66 -3.61
C ASN A 96 7.17 -10.25 -3.27
N VAL A 97 8.32 -10.14 -2.61
CA VAL A 97 8.95 -8.85 -2.29
C VAL A 97 9.42 -8.16 -3.57
N ALA A 98 10.09 -8.89 -4.48
CA ALA A 98 10.56 -8.39 -5.76
C ALA A 98 9.43 -7.86 -6.66
N ALA A 99 8.21 -8.39 -6.54
CA ALA A 99 7.04 -7.92 -7.29
C ALA A 99 6.66 -6.45 -6.96
N GLY A 100 7.18 -5.90 -5.86
CA GLY A 100 7.04 -4.48 -5.52
C GLY A 100 8.04 -3.55 -6.23
N ILE A 101 9.07 -4.09 -6.87
CA ILE A 101 10.15 -3.34 -7.53
C ILE A 101 9.75 -3.06 -8.99
N GLY A 102 10.00 -1.84 -9.45
CA GLY A 102 9.78 -1.46 -10.84
C GLY A 102 10.60 -2.32 -11.82
N ARG A 103 10.14 -2.41 -13.07
CA ARG A 103 10.79 -3.20 -14.12
C ARG A 103 12.12 -2.62 -14.59
N GLU A 104 12.35 -1.34 -14.30
CA GLU A 104 13.56 -0.60 -14.69
C GLU A 104 14.80 -0.97 -13.87
N ALA A 105 14.63 -1.63 -12.72
CA ALA A 105 15.74 -2.05 -11.86
C ALA A 105 16.55 -3.17 -12.51
N SER A 106 17.86 -3.06 -12.48
CA SER A 106 18.75 -4.16 -12.88
C SER A 106 18.53 -5.39 -11.98
N LYS A 107 18.93 -6.58 -12.47
CA LYS A 107 18.79 -7.80 -11.64
C LYS A 107 19.60 -7.69 -10.35
N ALA A 108 20.81 -7.16 -10.41
CA ALA A 108 21.68 -7.00 -9.24
C ALA A 108 21.10 -6.05 -8.22
N ASP A 109 20.56 -4.89 -8.66
CA ASP A 109 19.88 -3.93 -7.77
C ASP A 109 18.63 -4.54 -7.13
N ARG A 110 17.86 -5.29 -7.91
CA ARG A 110 16.66 -5.99 -7.41
C ARG A 110 17.01 -6.99 -6.32
N ASP A 111 18.01 -7.83 -6.54
CA ASP A 111 18.44 -8.84 -5.59
C ASP A 111 18.97 -8.19 -4.29
N ALA A 112 19.73 -7.12 -4.41
CA ALA A 112 20.23 -6.33 -3.26
C ALA A 112 19.08 -5.68 -2.46
N LEU A 113 18.09 -5.09 -3.14
CA LEU A 113 16.92 -4.49 -2.49
C LEU A 113 16.06 -5.53 -1.78
N VAL A 114 15.84 -6.68 -2.40
CA VAL A 114 15.09 -7.79 -1.78
C VAL A 114 15.79 -8.26 -0.52
N ALA A 115 17.11 -8.50 -0.58
CA ALA A 115 17.89 -8.93 0.58
C ALA A 115 17.82 -7.90 1.74
N ALA A 116 17.95 -6.63 1.43
CA ALA A 116 17.86 -5.55 2.42
C ALA A 116 16.47 -5.50 3.08
N GLU A 117 15.39 -5.63 2.31
CA GLU A 117 14.04 -5.64 2.85
C GLU A 117 13.73 -6.91 3.65
N LEU A 118 14.17 -8.07 3.21
CA LEU A 118 14.03 -9.31 3.98
C LEU A 118 14.71 -9.19 5.35
N LYS A 119 15.92 -8.63 5.39
CA LYS A 119 16.63 -8.33 6.64
C LYS A 119 15.85 -7.36 7.51
N ARG A 120 15.40 -6.22 6.94
CA ARG A 120 14.63 -5.18 7.65
C ARG A 120 13.37 -5.71 8.33
N PHE A 121 12.70 -6.68 7.71
CA PHE A 121 11.45 -7.27 8.23
C PHE A 121 11.65 -8.57 9.00
N GLY A 122 12.90 -8.98 9.29
CA GLY A 122 13.21 -10.22 10.03
C GLY A 122 12.72 -11.46 9.29
N LEU A 123 12.97 -11.51 7.98
CA LEU A 123 12.59 -12.60 7.08
C LEU A 123 13.83 -13.29 6.46
N GLU A 124 15.00 -13.10 7.06
CA GLU A 124 16.25 -13.79 6.63
C GLU A 124 16.06 -15.30 6.72
N GLY A 125 16.49 -16.01 5.67
CA GLY A 125 16.32 -17.47 5.57
C GLY A 125 14.93 -17.95 5.16
N PHE A 126 13.99 -17.03 4.89
CA PHE A 126 12.65 -17.36 4.37
C PHE A 126 12.52 -17.10 2.86
N ASP A 127 13.55 -16.62 2.21
CA ASP A 127 13.60 -16.16 0.82
C ASP A 127 12.99 -17.16 -0.17
N ARG A 128 13.27 -18.47 0.01
CA ARG A 128 12.81 -19.57 -0.85
C ARG A 128 11.49 -20.20 -0.44
N ARG A 129 10.91 -19.81 0.68
CA ARG A 129 9.61 -20.35 1.14
C ARG A 129 8.45 -19.75 0.36
N TYR A 130 7.37 -20.53 0.24
CA TYR A 130 6.10 -20.09 -0.33
C TYR A 130 5.17 -19.57 0.77
N PRO A 131 4.18 -18.71 0.44
CA PRO A 131 3.23 -18.19 1.42
C PRO A 131 2.54 -19.24 2.28
N ALA A 132 2.20 -20.39 1.73
CA ALA A 132 1.58 -21.50 2.46
C ALA A 132 2.48 -22.09 3.57
N GLN A 133 3.78 -21.85 3.51
CA GLN A 133 4.77 -22.34 4.50
C GLN A 133 5.06 -21.30 5.60
N LEU A 134 4.32 -20.19 5.62
CA LEU A 134 4.52 -19.07 6.53
C LEU A 134 3.37 -18.97 7.54
N SER A 135 3.68 -18.58 8.77
CA SER A 135 2.66 -18.15 9.73
C SER A 135 1.98 -16.85 9.26
N GLY A 136 0.78 -16.57 9.78
CA GLY A 136 0.06 -15.33 9.44
C GLY A 136 0.89 -14.06 9.67
N GLY A 137 1.63 -14.01 10.80
CA GLY A 137 2.53 -12.87 11.09
C GLY A 137 3.71 -12.77 10.11
N GLN A 138 4.24 -13.89 9.62
CA GLN A 138 5.27 -13.89 8.57
C GLN A 138 4.71 -13.42 7.24
N GLN A 139 3.52 -13.90 6.84
CA GLN A 139 2.82 -13.44 5.63
C GLN A 139 2.57 -11.93 5.68
N GLN A 140 2.16 -11.41 6.84
CA GLN A 140 1.98 -9.97 7.04
C GLN A 140 3.29 -9.20 6.83
N ARG A 141 4.41 -9.69 7.37
CA ARG A 141 5.71 -9.04 7.18
C ARG A 141 6.14 -9.05 5.71
N VAL A 142 5.94 -10.15 4.97
CA VAL A 142 6.20 -10.22 3.52
C VAL A 142 5.35 -9.21 2.74
N ALA A 143 4.06 -9.09 3.05
CA ALA A 143 3.18 -8.13 2.40
C ALA A 143 3.60 -6.68 2.69
N ARG A 144 4.01 -6.38 3.91
CA ARG A 144 4.52 -5.06 4.31
C ARG A 144 5.84 -4.72 3.61
N SER A 145 6.78 -5.66 3.49
CA SER A 145 8.05 -5.45 2.81
C SER A 145 7.82 -5.16 1.31
N ARG A 146 6.95 -5.91 0.63
CA ARG A 146 6.55 -5.64 -0.75
C ARG A 146 5.98 -4.22 -0.94
N THR A 147 5.15 -3.78 0.00
CA THR A 147 4.53 -2.46 -0.03
C THR A 147 5.56 -1.36 0.22
N SER A 148 6.47 -1.57 1.19
CA SER A 148 7.57 -0.66 1.51
C SER A 148 8.46 -0.40 0.30
N ILE A 149 8.92 -1.44 -0.38
CA ILE A 149 9.73 -1.33 -1.61
C ILE A 149 9.01 -0.50 -2.67
N ARG A 150 7.73 -0.77 -2.93
CA ARG A 150 6.96 -0.02 -3.92
C ARG A 150 6.89 1.47 -3.59
N THR A 151 6.68 1.82 -2.33
CA THR A 151 6.62 3.21 -1.88
C THR A 151 7.97 3.90 -1.97
N CYS A 152 9.05 3.20 -1.69
CA CYS A 152 10.42 3.73 -1.83
C CYS A 152 10.81 3.92 -3.30
N TRP A 153 10.48 2.97 -4.17
CA TRP A 153 10.85 3.00 -5.60
C TRP A 153 10.12 4.10 -6.39
N THR A 154 8.90 4.46 -6.00
CA THR A 154 8.13 5.53 -6.67
C THR A 154 8.54 6.94 -6.26
N ARG A 155 9.56 7.12 -5.41
CA ARG A 155 10.14 8.42 -5.03
C ARG A 155 11.48 8.64 -5.75
N PRO A 156 11.52 9.33 -6.90
CA PRO A 156 12.73 9.40 -7.74
C PRO A 156 13.90 10.22 -7.18
N ALA A 157 13.81 10.87 -6.03
CA ALA A 157 14.76 11.92 -5.66
C ALA A 157 15.58 11.72 -4.37
N ARG A 158 15.53 10.60 -3.66
CA ARG A 158 16.23 10.48 -2.36
C ARG A 158 17.20 9.31 -2.18
N TRP A 159 17.40 8.45 -3.16
CA TRP A 159 18.24 7.26 -2.99
C TRP A 159 19.70 7.39 -3.44
N ALA A 160 20.07 8.43 -4.18
CA ALA A 160 21.47 8.66 -4.58
C ALA A 160 22.42 8.96 -3.41
N GLY A 161 21.92 9.11 -2.17
CA GLY A 161 22.69 9.42 -0.98
C GLY A 161 22.64 8.44 0.18
N ALA A 162 21.85 7.35 0.11
CA ALA A 162 21.57 6.51 1.28
C ALA A 162 22.46 5.25 1.41
N THR A 163 23.36 5.00 0.46
CA THR A 163 24.36 3.90 0.56
C THR A 163 25.54 4.20 1.48
N ARG A 164 25.53 5.32 2.18
CA ARG A 164 26.69 5.75 2.96
C ARG A 164 26.39 6.09 4.42
N ARG A 165 25.58 5.31 5.15
CA ARG A 165 25.60 5.35 6.63
C ARG A 165 24.80 4.20 7.26
N TYR A 166 25.32 3.00 7.19
CA TYR A 166 25.10 1.98 8.21
C TYR A 166 26.43 1.27 8.44
N SER A 167 27.38 1.97 9.06
CA SER A 167 28.51 1.35 9.74
C SER A 167 28.24 1.52 11.23
N SER A 168 28.04 0.39 11.87
CA SER A 168 28.36 -0.01 13.26
C SER A 168 28.45 1.10 14.33
N SER A 169 27.56 1.07 15.28
CA SER A 169 27.89 1.11 16.72
C SER A 169 26.86 0.26 17.45
#